data_b1c36820dae66070c5c557378069c0f0
#
_entry.id   b1c36820dae66070c5c557378069c0f0
#
_cell.length_a   1.000
_cell.length_b   1.000
_cell.length_c   1.000
_cell.angle_alpha   90.00
_cell.angle_beta   90.00
_cell.angle_gamma   90.00
#
_symmetry.space_group_name_H-M   'P 1'
#
loop_
_entity.id
_entity.type
_entity.pdbx_description
1 polymer ?
#
loop_
_entity_poly.entity_id
_entity_poly.type
_entity_poly.pdbx_seq_one_letter_code
_entity_poly.pdbx_strand_id
1 'polypeptide(L)'
;SKYAPRIETINIDPDDIRLIIGKGGETIQGITKEFGVNIDIEDSGMVFVTAPDGESMAGASARIQNIVAKPVVDTIYDCKIVRIIDGIGAIAEFLGGKDGMIHISELQWKRTENVEDIVNVGDEVKAKCVEYNASDGKTRLSIKQTTPRPEGMPPDRPRPPRSGGDRRGPPRR
;
A
#
# COMPACT_ATOMS: atom_id res chain seq x y z
N SER A 1 22.14 -29.64 1.09
CA SER A 1 22.65 -29.51 -0.28
C SER A 1 22.19 -28.18 -0.88
N LYS A 2 23.07 -27.48 -1.54
CA LYS A 2 22.83 -26.18 -2.18
C LYS A 2 21.79 -26.24 -3.29
N TYR A 3 21.49 -27.41 -3.80
CA TYR A 3 20.58 -27.66 -4.93
C TYR A 3 19.35 -28.49 -4.58
N ALA A 4 19.14 -28.78 -3.29
CA ALA A 4 17.95 -29.50 -2.87
C ALA A 4 16.72 -28.60 -2.99
N PRO A 5 15.63 -29.05 -3.63
CA PRO A 5 14.41 -28.28 -3.68
C PRO A 5 13.88 -28.04 -2.25
N ARG A 6 13.46 -26.82 -2.01
CA ARG A 6 12.91 -26.43 -0.72
C ARG A 6 11.43 -26.12 -0.85
N ILE A 7 10.68 -26.51 0.15
CA ILE A 7 9.26 -26.23 0.25
C ILE A 7 9.05 -25.40 1.52
N GLU A 8 8.44 -24.24 1.36
CA GLU A 8 8.06 -23.37 2.47
C GLU A 8 6.55 -23.18 2.49
N THR A 9 5.98 -23.24 3.67
CA THR A 9 4.55 -22.99 3.86
C THR A 9 4.37 -21.61 4.46
N ILE A 10 3.58 -20.76 3.77
CA ILE A 10 3.23 -19.43 4.22
C ILE A 10 1.73 -19.42 4.52
N ASN A 11 1.36 -18.98 5.70
CA ASN A 11 -0.04 -18.86 6.08
C ASN A 11 -0.50 -17.42 5.88
N ILE A 12 -1.55 -17.23 5.08
CA ILE A 12 -2.14 -15.95 4.76
C ILE A 12 -3.64 -15.96 5.03
N ASP A 13 -4.25 -14.78 5.07
CA ASP A 13 -5.68 -14.66 5.14
C ASP A 13 -6.32 -15.19 3.83
N PRO A 14 -7.39 -16.00 3.89
CA PRO A 14 -8.09 -16.44 2.68
C PRO A 14 -8.55 -15.30 1.78
N ASP A 15 -8.88 -14.15 2.36
CA ASP A 15 -9.27 -12.95 1.60
C ASP A 15 -8.09 -12.35 0.80
N ASP A 16 -6.86 -12.59 1.24
CA ASP A 16 -5.65 -12.09 0.60
C ASP A 16 -5.17 -12.98 -0.57
N ILE A 17 -5.75 -14.17 -0.73
CA ILE A 17 -5.43 -15.09 -1.84
C ILE A 17 -5.58 -14.38 -3.19
N ARG A 18 -6.59 -13.56 -3.34
CA ARG A 18 -6.83 -12.79 -4.56
C ARG A 18 -5.69 -11.82 -4.88
N LEU A 19 -5.03 -11.29 -3.87
CA LEU A 19 -3.89 -10.38 -4.04
C LEU A 19 -2.67 -11.12 -4.58
N ILE A 20 -2.44 -12.34 -4.12
CA ILE A 20 -1.32 -13.16 -4.58
C ILE A 20 -1.53 -13.65 -6.01
N ILE A 21 -2.75 -14.10 -6.33
CA ILE A 21 -3.08 -14.54 -7.68
C ILE A 21 -3.06 -13.37 -8.64
N GLY A 22 -3.59 -12.22 -8.21
CA GLY A 22 -3.72 -11.04 -9.04
C GLY A 22 -4.79 -11.19 -10.11
N LYS A 23 -4.92 -10.17 -10.93
CA LYS A 23 -5.90 -10.14 -12.01
C LYS A 23 -5.54 -11.16 -13.09
N GLY A 24 -6.39 -12.17 -13.28
CA GLY A 24 -6.14 -13.23 -14.27
C GLY A 24 -4.93 -14.11 -13.98
N GLY A 25 -4.41 -14.12 -12.75
CA GLY A 25 -3.24 -14.90 -12.37
C GLY A 25 -1.89 -14.25 -12.71
N GLU A 26 -1.88 -12.98 -13.12
CA GLU A 26 -0.67 -12.25 -13.51
C GLU A 26 0.38 -12.19 -12.41
N THR A 27 -0.03 -11.91 -11.18
CA THR A 27 0.89 -11.74 -10.06
C THR A 27 1.60 -13.04 -9.71
N ILE A 28 0.84 -14.14 -9.56
CA ILE A 28 1.40 -15.45 -9.25
C ILE A 28 2.31 -15.97 -10.37
N GLN A 29 1.91 -15.76 -11.61
CA GLN A 29 2.74 -16.14 -12.77
C GLN A 29 4.03 -15.32 -12.84
N GLY A 30 3.96 -14.04 -12.51
CA GLY A 30 5.12 -13.15 -12.43
C GLY A 30 6.13 -13.62 -11.39
N ILE A 31 5.67 -13.97 -10.20
CA ILE A 31 6.54 -14.49 -9.12
C ILE A 31 7.16 -15.83 -9.54
N THR A 32 6.36 -16.72 -10.10
CA THR A 32 6.82 -18.03 -10.57
C THR A 32 7.92 -17.91 -11.63
N LYS A 33 7.77 -16.99 -12.55
CA LYS A 33 8.75 -16.73 -13.61
C LYS A 33 10.00 -16.00 -13.10
N GLU A 34 9.80 -15.01 -12.23
CA GLU A 34 10.90 -14.18 -11.71
C GLU A 34 11.87 -14.98 -10.86
N PHE A 35 11.36 -15.83 -9.99
CA PHE A 35 12.17 -16.62 -9.07
C PHE A 35 12.35 -18.09 -9.48
N GLY A 36 11.65 -18.54 -10.53
CA GLY A 36 11.70 -19.94 -10.95
C GLY A 36 11.12 -20.92 -9.92
N VAL A 37 10.10 -20.49 -9.18
CA VAL A 37 9.47 -21.26 -8.12
C VAL A 37 8.08 -21.76 -8.54
N ASN A 38 7.57 -22.77 -7.85
CA ASN A 38 6.19 -23.20 -7.97
C ASN A 38 5.41 -22.73 -6.73
N ILE A 39 4.22 -22.20 -6.95
CA ILE A 39 3.36 -21.71 -5.88
C ILE A 39 2.01 -22.41 -5.95
N ASP A 40 1.64 -23.11 -4.89
CA ASP A 40 0.33 -23.74 -4.72
C ASP A 40 -0.41 -23.04 -3.59
N ILE A 41 -1.66 -22.67 -3.82
CA ILE A 41 -2.48 -21.95 -2.85
C ILE A 41 -3.73 -22.78 -2.53
N GLU A 42 -3.96 -23.01 -1.24
CA GLU A 42 -5.18 -23.64 -0.76
C GLU A 42 -6.22 -22.60 -0.34
N ASP A 43 -7.48 -22.97 -0.45
CA ASP A 43 -8.59 -22.09 -0.07
C ASP A 43 -8.60 -21.72 1.43
N SER A 44 -7.89 -22.50 2.25
CA SER A 44 -7.70 -22.22 3.68
C SER A 44 -6.76 -21.04 3.97
N GLY A 45 -6.01 -20.57 2.96
CA GLY A 45 -4.99 -19.55 3.11
C GLY A 45 -3.57 -20.09 3.23
N MET A 46 -3.37 -21.38 3.05
CA MET A 46 -2.03 -21.96 3.03
C MET A 46 -1.41 -21.83 1.66
N VAL A 47 -0.21 -21.27 1.60
CA VAL A 47 0.58 -21.09 0.39
C VAL A 47 1.81 -21.96 0.49
N PHE A 48 1.96 -22.89 -0.47
CA PHE A 48 3.13 -23.76 -0.58
C PHE A 48 4.03 -23.23 -1.69
N VAL A 49 5.24 -22.85 -1.33
CA VAL A 49 6.25 -22.38 -2.28
C VAL A 49 7.32 -23.45 -2.40
N THR A 50 7.52 -23.96 -3.60
CA THR A 50 8.58 -24.91 -3.92
C THR A 50 9.64 -24.21 -4.77
N ALA A 51 10.84 -24.11 -4.26
CA ALA A 51 11.95 -23.44 -4.93
C ALA A 51 13.13 -24.38 -5.17
N PRO A 52 13.90 -24.19 -6.26
CA PRO A 52 15.08 -25.02 -6.54
C PRO A 52 16.25 -24.73 -5.60
N ASP A 53 16.29 -23.56 -4.99
CA ASP A 53 17.35 -23.14 -4.07
C ASP A 53 16.82 -22.21 -2.97
N GLY A 54 17.64 -21.92 -1.97
CA GLY A 54 17.28 -21.07 -0.84
C GLY A 54 17.15 -19.59 -1.19
N GLU A 55 17.89 -19.13 -2.20
CA GLU A 55 17.84 -17.74 -2.65
C GLU A 55 16.51 -17.44 -3.36
N SER A 56 16.11 -18.31 -4.28
CA SER A 56 14.80 -18.22 -4.94
C SER A 56 13.65 -18.33 -3.93
N MET A 57 13.77 -19.21 -2.94
CA MET A 57 12.79 -19.36 -1.87
C MET A 57 12.64 -18.06 -1.07
N ALA A 58 13.76 -17.49 -0.64
CA ALA A 58 13.75 -16.24 0.13
C ALA A 58 13.15 -15.09 -0.66
N GLY A 59 13.48 -14.95 -1.93
CA GLY A 59 12.94 -13.94 -2.82
C GLY A 59 11.43 -14.08 -3.03
N ALA A 60 10.97 -15.28 -3.32
CA ALA A 60 9.55 -15.57 -3.52
C ALA A 60 8.73 -15.38 -2.23
N SER A 61 9.22 -15.90 -1.11
CA SER A 61 8.58 -15.70 0.20
C SER A 61 8.46 -14.22 0.56
N ALA A 62 9.53 -13.46 0.41
CA ALA A 62 9.52 -12.03 0.68
C ALA A 62 8.53 -11.30 -0.23
N ARG A 63 8.46 -11.65 -1.49
CA ARG A 63 7.51 -11.07 -2.44
C ARG A 63 6.06 -11.34 -2.03
N ILE A 64 5.76 -12.57 -1.67
CA ILE A 64 4.42 -12.97 -1.21
C ILE A 64 4.05 -12.21 0.08
N GLN A 65 4.95 -12.17 1.04
CA GLN A 65 4.72 -11.45 2.29
C GLN A 65 4.48 -9.96 2.07
N ASN A 66 5.20 -9.33 1.15
CA ASN A 66 4.99 -7.92 0.81
C ASN A 66 3.61 -7.67 0.16
N ILE A 67 3.14 -8.60 -0.66
CA ILE A 67 1.82 -8.50 -1.30
C ILE A 67 0.70 -8.56 -0.27
N VAL A 68 0.81 -9.44 0.71
CA VAL A 68 -0.21 -9.63 1.76
C VAL A 68 0.01 -8.73 2.97
N ALA A 69 1.13 -8.04 3.05
CA ALA A 69 1.39 -7.10 4.13
C ALA A 69 0.33 -5.99 4.12
N LYS A 70 -0.27 -5.76 5.27
CA LYS A 70 -1.27 -4.71 5.44
C LYS A 70 -0.61 -3.47 6.01
N PRO A 71 -0.92 -2.29 5.49
CA PRO A 71 -0.42 -1.06 6.08
C PRO A 71 -0.88 -0.92 7.53
N VAL A 72 0.03 -0.54 8.39
CA VAL A 72 -0.28 -0.27 9.80
C VAL A 72 -0.37 1.24 9.99
N VAL A 73 -1.50 1.69 10.56
CA VAL A 73 -1.70 3.10 10.90
C VAL A 73 -0.63 3.55 11.90
N ASP A 74 -0.18 4.79 11.78
CA ASP A 74 0.89 5.39 12.58
C ASP A 74 2.32 4.85 12.32
N THR A 75 2.51 4.10 11.26
CA THR A 75 3.83 3.62 10.83
C THR A 75 4.35 4.44 9.65
N ILE A 76 5.64 4.77 9.69
CA ILE A 76 6.33 5.48 8.60
C ILE A 76 6.86 4.46 7.60
N TYR A 77 6.54 4.68 6.33
CA TYR A 77 6.99 3.83 5.23
C TYR A 77 7.81 4.62 4.23
N ASP A 78 8.78 3.96 3.62
CA ASP A 78 9.49 4.51 2.47
C ASP A 78 8.59 4.36 1.23
N CYS A 79 8.27 5.48 0.63
CA CYS A 79 7.32 5.57 -0.48
C CYS A 79 7.99 6.17 -1.70
N LYS A 80 7.58 5.73 -2.87
CA LYS A 80 8.01 6.31 -4.14
C LYS A 80 6.83 6.92 -4.86
N ILE A 81 6.95 8.17 -5.25
CA ILE A 81 5.89 8.87 -5.98
C ILE A 81 5.80 8.30 -7.40
N VAL A 82 4.67 7.68 -7.72
CA VAL A 82 4.42 7.06 -9.02
C VAL A 82 3.48 7.88 -9.90
N ARG A 83 2.67 8.73 -9.29
CA ARG A 83 1.73 9.58 -9.99
C ARG A 83 1.42 10.85 -9.20
N ILE A 84 1.19 11.94 -9.90
CA ILE A 84 0.75 13.21 -9.32
C ILE A 84 -0.61 13.58 -9.92
N ILE A 85 -1.52 13.99 -9.05
CA ILE A 85 -2.86 14.47 -9.44
C ILE A 85 -2.98 15.92 -8.99
N ASP A 86 -3.02 16.83 -9.97
CA ASP A 86 -3.10 18.26 -9.70
C ASP A 86 -4.34 18.61 -8.87
N GLY A 87 -4.15 19.41 -7.83
CA GLY A 87 -5.21 19.86 -6.95
C GLY A 87 -5.76 18.82 -5.97
N ILE A 88 -5.29 17.56 -6.05
CA ILE A 88 -5.74 16.47 -5.18
C ILE A 88 -4.60 15.95 -4.30
N GLY A 89 -3.47 15.61 -4.91
CA GLY A 89 -2.33 15.07 -4.17
C GLY A 89 -1.43 14.21 -5.05
N ALA A 90 -0.76 13.26 -4.43
CA ALA A 90 0.14 12.34 -5.10
C ALA A 90 -0.20 10.88 -4.75
N ILE A 91 0.06 9.99 -5.67
CA ILE A 91 -0.01 8.55 -5.44
C ILE A 91 1.41 8.05 -5.20
N ALA A 92 1.62 7.40 -4.08
CA ALA A 92 2.90 6.83 -3.71
C ALA A 92 2.80 5.31 -3.58
N GLU A 93 3.79 4.61 -4.11
CA GLU A 93 3.92 3.18 -3.94
C GLU A 93 4.76 2.88 -2.70
N PHE A 94 4.32 1.94 -1.88
CA PHE A 94 5.00 1.49 -0.67
C PHE A 94 4.76 0.01 -0.42
N LEU A 95 5.47 -0.59 0.50
CA LEU A 95 5.39 -2.03 0.82
C LEU A 95 5.51 -2.95 -0.42
N GLY A 96 6.35 -2.55 -1.39
CA GLY A 96 6.68 -3.40 -2.53
C GLY A 96 5.56 -3.57 -3.56
N GLY A 97 4.64 -2.64 -3.68
CA GLY A 97 3.61 -2.66 -4.71
C GLY A 97 2.22 -2.17 -4.27
N LYS A 98 2.12 -1.66 -3.06
CA LYS A 98 0.86 -1.06 -2.59
C LYS A 98 0.84 0.43 -2.86
N ASP A 99 -0.30 0.93 -3.28
CA ASP A 99 -0.49 2.35 -3.57
C ASP A 99 -1.15 3.06 -2.38
N GLY A 100 -0.61 4.20 -2.02
CA GLY A 100 -1.20 5.07 -1.03
C GLY A 100 -1.38 6.48 -1.58
N MET A 101 -2.43 7.15 -1.15
CA MET A 101 -2.70 8.53 -1.54
C MET A 101 -2.19 9.50 -0.50
N ILE A 102 -1.41 10.47 -0.96
CA ILE A 102 -0.97 11.60 -0.15
C ILE A 102 -1.79 12.82 -0.61
N HIS A 103 -2.75 13.24 0.22
CA HIS A 103 -3.57 14.41 -0.10
C HIS A 103 -2.70 15.67 -0.13
N ILE A 104 -3.06 16.64 -0.94
CA ILE A 104 -2.33 17.90 -1.07
C ILE A 104 -2.11 18.60 0.29
N SER A 105 -3.07 18.49 1.20
CA SER A 105 -2.96 19.04 2.56
C SER A 105 -2.00 18.24 3.46
N GLU A 106 -1.59 17.05 3.06
CA GLU A 106 -0.71 16.16 3.82
C GLU A 106 0.74 16.16 3.31
N LEU A 107 1.03 16.95 2.28
CA LEU A 107 2.37 17.06 1.71
C LEU A 107 3.31 17.89 2.57
N GLN A 108 2.81 18.97 3.14
CA GLN A 108 3.57 19.85 4.03
C GLN A 108 2.65 20.58 5.00
N TRP A 109 3.22 21.16 6.05
CA TRP A 109 2.49 21.95 7.04
C TRP A 109 1.94 23.26 6.49
N LYS A 110 2.57 23.80 5.44
CA LYS A 110 2.10 25.00 4.76
C LYS A 110 1.08 24.65 3.68
N ARG A 111 0.25 25.63 3.30
CA ARG A 111 -0.66 25.47 2.18
C ARG A 111 0.11 25.19 0.89
N THR A 112 -0.30 24.16 0.18
CA THR A 112 0.29 23.77 -1.08
C THR A 112 -0.66 24.13 -2.21
N GLU A 113 -0.18 24.86 -3.20
CA GLU A 113 -0.95 25.18 -4.39
C GLU A 113 -0.74 24.12 -5.49
N ASN A 114 0.50 23.71 -5.70
CA ASN A 114 0.87 22.71 -6.69
C ASN A 114 1.61 21.54 -6.02
N VAL A 115 1.18 20.33 -6.32
CA VAL A 115 1.81 19.12 -5.77
C VAL A 115 3.24 18.97 -6.32
N GLU A 116 3.45 19.33 -7.58
CA GLU A 116 4.75 19.22 -8.25
C GLU A 116 5.84 20.11 -7.65
N ASP A 117 5.47 21.18 -6.92
CA ASP A 117 6.41 22.05 -6.22
C ASP A 117 7.06 21.35 -5.01
N ILE A 118 6.46 20.28 -4.52
CA ILE A 118 6.89 19.56 -3.32
C ILE A 118 7.48 18.21 -3.67
N VAL A 119 6.79 17.45 -4.52
CA VAL A 119 7.15 16.10 -4.91
C VAL A 119 6.98 15.93 -6.42
N ASN A 120 7.85 15.12 -7.02
CA ASN A 120 7.79 14.77 -8.44
C ASN A 120 7.65 13.25 -8.59
N VAL A 121 7.17 12.82 -9.76
CA VAL A 121 7.11 11.40 -10.10
C VAL A 121 8.53 10.80 -10.06
N GLY A 122 8.68 9.72 -9.31
CA GLY A 122 9.95 9.05 -9.11
C GLY A 122 10.70 9.47 -7.84
N ASP A 123 10.20 10.47 -7.12
CA ASP A 123 10.80 10.88 -5.84
C ASP A 123 10.55 9.83 -4.75
N GLU A 124 11.58 9.56 -3.97
CA GLU A 124 11.47 8.72 -2.78
C GLU A 124 11.23 9.60 -1.56
N VAL A 125 10.13 9.34 -0.85
CA VAL A 125 9.72 10.12 0.31
C VAL A 125 9.32 9.21 1.45
N LYS A 126 9.46 9.70 2.67
CA LYS A 126 8.92 9.00 3.85
C LYS A 126 7.55 9.56 4.17
N ALA A 127 6.59 8.67 4.27
CA ALA A 127 5.22 9.04 4.61
C ALA A 127 4.66 8.15 5.71
N LYS A 128 3.88 8.75 6.58
CA LYS A 128 3.22 8.03 7.67
C LYS A 128 1.84 7.59 7.23
N CYS A 129 1.50 6.33 7.48
CA CYS A 129 0.16 5.83 7.24
C CYS A 129 -0.81 6.43 8.28
N VAL A 130 -1.78 7.21 7.82
CA VAL A 130 -2.77 7.86 8.69
C VAL A 130 -4.12 7.15 8.68
N GLU A 131 -4.44 6.47 7.60
CA GLU A 131 -5.69 5.73 7.47
C GLU A 131 -5.51 4.58 6.48
N TYR A 132 -6.08 3.45 6.80
CA TYR A 132 -6.13 2.28 5.93
C TYR A 132 -7.55 1.72 5.89
N ASN A 133 -8.10 1.60 4.68
CA ASN A 133 -9.40 1.00 4.47
C ASN A 133 -9.24 -0.38 3.81
N ALA A 134 -9.47 -1.43 4.60
CA ALA A 134 -9.35 -2.80 4.12
C ALA A 134 -10.41 -3.16 3.07
N SER A 135 -11.58 -2.54 3.10
CA SER A 135 -12.66 -2.80 2.14
C SER A 135 -12.30 -2.35 0.73
N ASP A 136 -11.71 -1.18 0.59
CA ASP A 136 -11.33 -0.60 -0.70
C ASP A 136 -9.85 -0.80 -1.04
N GLY A 137 -9.06 -1.26 -0.08
CA GLY A 137 -7.60 -1.34 -0.20
C GLY A 137 -6.91 0.02 -0.28
N LYS A 138 -7.62 1.10 0.03
CA LYS A 138 -7.09 2.45 -0.04
C LYS A 138 -6.34 2.82 1.22
N THR A 139 -5.17 3.38 1.03
CA THR A 139 -4.32 3.86 2.12
C THR A 139 -4.11 5.35 1.98
N ARG A 140 -4.22 6.06 3.08
CA ARG A 140 -3.86 7.47 3.16
C ARG A 140 -2.52 7.62 3.84
N LEU A 141 -1.67 8.40 3.22
CA LEU A 141 -0.32 8.68 3.70
C LEU A 141 -0.18 10.17 3.98
N SER A 142 0.71 10.52 4.90
CA SER A 142 1.01 11.91 5.23
C SER A 142 2.52 12.13 5.35
N ILE A 143 3.05 12.99 4.51
CA ILE A 143 4.46 13.41 4.60
C ILE A 143 4.63 14.42 5.72
N LYS A 144 3.68 15.32 5.91
CA LYS A 144 3.77 16.35 6.94
C LYS A 144 3.94 15.78 8.35
N GLN A 145 3.34 14.62 8.63
CA GLN A 145 3.46 13.97 9.94
C GLN A 145 4.81 13.31 10.18
N THR A 146 5.63 13.15 9.14
CA THR A 146 7.02 12.69 9.29
C THR A 146 7.99 13.82 9.63
N THR A 147 7.57 15.06 9.43
CA THR A 147 8.34 16.25 9.72
C THR A 147 7.83 16.93 11.00
N PRO A 148 8.73 17.53 11.79
CA PRO A 148 8.30 18.25 12.98
C PRO A 148 7.41 19.43 12.61
N ARG A 149 6.39 19.63 13.41
CA ARG A 149 5.45 20.75 13.23
C ARG A 149 6.17 22.08 13.43
N PRO A 150 5.98 23.05 12.52
CA PRO A 150 6.52 24.40 12.74
C PRO A 150 5.93 25.05 13.99
N GLU A 151 6.76 25.71 14.75
CA GLU A 151 6.31 26.46 15.92
C GLU A 151 5.32 27.55 15.51
N GLY A 152 4.22 27.71 16.26
CA GLY A 152 3.22 28.75 16.04
C GLY A 152 2.03 28.35 15.16
N MET A 153 1.96 27.14 14.66
CA MET A 153 0.77 26.67 13.97
C MET A 153 -0.32 26.24 14.95
N PRO A 154 -1.59 26.65 14.73
CA PRO A 154 -2.70 26.17 15.54
C PRO A 154 -2.88 24.66 15.40
N PRO A 155 -3.40 23.96 16.42
CA PRO A 155 -3.66 22.53 16.34
C PRO A 155 -4.61 22.23 15.18
N ASP A 156 -4.31 21.14 14.46
CA ASP A 156 -5.23 20.61 13.44
C ASP A 156 -6.60 20.38 14.10
N ARG A 157 -7.58 21.10 13.61
CA ARG A 157 -8.95 20.85 14.06
C ARG A 157 -9.34 19.44 13.60
N PRO A 158 -9.82 18.58 14.50
CA PRO A 158 -10.34 17.30 14.09
C PRO A 158 -11.42 17.55 13.03
N ARG A 159 -11.29 16.93 11.88
CA ARG A 159 -12.31 16.99 10.84
C ARG A 159 -13.62 16.49 11.46
N PRO A 160 -14.70 17.26 11.38
CA PRO A 160 -15.98 16.74 11.82
C PRO A 160 -16.27 15.44 11.04
N PRO A 161 -16.83 14.43 11.71
CA PRO A 161 -17.24 13.25 11.02
C PRO A 161 -18.13 13.67 9.86
N ARG A 162 -17.87 13.14 8.66
CA ARG A 162 -18.78 13.33 7.54
C ARG A 162 -20.13 12.79 7.98
N SER A 163 -21.01 13.69 8.38
CA SER A 163 -22.41 13.35 8.52
C SER A 163 -22.84 12.80 7.16
N GLY A 164 -23.20 11.53 7.13
CA GLY A 164 -23.82 10.95 5.97
C GLY A 164 -24.95 11.87 5.56
N GLY A 165 -24.77 12.58 4.46
CA GLY A 165 -25.79 13.48 3.96
C GLY A 165 -27.00 12.64 3.59
N ASP A 166 -27.96 12.64 4.48
CA ASP A 166 -29.32 12.17 4.17
C ASP A 166 -29.84 13.13 3.10
N ARG A 167 -29.54 12.80 1.83
CA ARG A 167 -30.11 13.53 0.69
C ARG A 167 -31.56 13.10 0.54
N ARG A 168 -32.37 13.47 1.51
CA ARG A 168 -33.82 13.56 1.25
C ARG A 168 -34.01 14.76 0.34
N GLY A 169 -34.17 14.49 -0.94
CA GLY A 169 -34.58 15.52 -1.88
C GLY A 169 -35.90 16.15 -1.42
N PRO A 170 -36.16 17.41 -1.79
CA PRO A 170 -37.40 18.05 -1.43
C PRO A 170 -38.61 17.26 -1.93
N PRO A 171 -39.68 17.14 -1.14
CA PRO A 171 -40.84 16.39 -1.62
C PRO A 171 -41.40 17.06 -2.87
N ARG A 172 -41.53 16.27 -3.92
CA ARG A 172 -42.24 16.73 -5.12
C ARG A 172 -43.74 16.82 -4.82
N ARG A 173 -44.30 17.97 -5.09
CA ARG A 173 -45.72 18.11 -5.20
C ARG A 173 -46.20 17.67 -6.55
#